data_424e3a568f21a197d4f30ef8debb3d58
#
_entry.id   424e3a568f21a197d4f30ef8debb3d58
#
_cell.length_a   1.000
_cell.length_b   1.000
_cell.length_c   1.000
_cell.angle_alpha   90.00
_cell.angle_beta   90.00
_cell.angle_gamma   90.00
#
_symmetry.space_group_name_H-M   'P 1'
#
loop_
_entity.id
_entity.type
_entity.pdbx_description
1 polymer ?
#
loop_
_entity_poly.entity_id
_entity_poly.type
_entity_poly.pdbx_seq_one_letter_code
_entity_poly.pdbx_strand_id
1 'polypeptide(L)'
;MELKTHVSLLKTILFLTLVLVGCQGSSDKETPPVELPQELFRDGDIAFRRGTGITSRVVLAADREGAYSHTGILKKKAGQWYVIHAVPGEPDFKDDPDRVKMETVEVFFEKRKAVNGAIMRVSGDSVAR
;
A
#
# COMPACT_ATOMS: atom_id res chain seq x y z
N MET A 1 23.38 -19.83 -52.42
CA MET A 1 22.43 -18.83 -51.91
C MET A 1 21.68 -19.30 -50.64
N GLU A 2 21.58 -20.58 -50.42
CA GLU A 2 20.85 -21.18 -49.29
C GLU A 2 21.49 -21.00 -47.88
N LEU A 3 22.84 -21.00 -47.80
CA LEU A 3 23.51 -20.93 -46.50
C LEU A 3 23.28 -19.60 -45.75
N LYS A 4 23.13 -18.48 -46.45
CA LYS A 4 22.86 -17.16 -45.85
C LYS A 4 21.45 -17.09 -45.26
N THR A 5 20.50 -17.77 -45.87
CA THR A 5 19.10 -17.80 -45.42
C THR A 5 18.97 -18.62 -44.12
N HIS A 6 19.67 -19.74 -44.00
CA HIS A 6 19.66 -20.55 -42.78
C HIS A 6 20.32 -19.84 -41.58
N VAL A 7 21.42 -19.12 -41.80
CA VAL A 7 22.08 -18.34 -40.77
C VAL A 7 21.21 -17.18 -40.28
N SER A 8 20.49 -16.53 -41.19
CA SER A 8 19.57 -15.44 -40.84
C SER A 8 18.37 -15.99 -40.03
N LEU A 9 17.78 -17.09 -40.44
CA LEU A 9 16.67 -17.73 -39.72
C LEU A 9 17.11 -18.16 -38.30
N LEU A 10 18.29 -18.75 -38.16
CA LEU A 10 18.84 -19.16 -36.86
C LEU A 10 19.06 -18.00 -35.91
N LYS A 11 19.55 -16.85 -36.41
CA LYS A 11 19.71 -15.62 -35.63
C LYS A 11 18.36 -15.04 -35.15
N THR A 12 17.35 -15.09 -36.03
CA THR A 12 16.00 -14.62 -35.69
C THR A 12 15.33 -15.50 -34.63
N ILE A 13 15.49 -16.82 -34.74
CA ILE A 13 14.95 -17.78 -33.73
C ILE A 13 15.69 -17.59 -32.41
N LEU A 14 17.03 -17.44 -32.40
CA LEU A 14 17.81 -17.22 -31.20
C LEU A 14 17.45 -15.90 -30.50
N PHE A 15 17.18 -14.83 -31.27
CA PHE A 15 16.75 -13.55 -30.72
C PHE A 15 15.35 -13.64 -30.13
N LEU A 16 14.43 -14.36 -30.78
CA LEU A 16 13.07 -14.54 -30.30
C LEU A 16 13.02 -15.38 -29.01
N THR A 17 13.86 -16.41 -28.88
CA THR A 17 13.97 -17.21 -27.65
C THR A 17 14.57 -16.39 -26.50
N LEU A 18 15.52 -15.49 -26.75
CA LEU A 18 16.10 -14.64 -25.71
C LEU A 18 15.07 -13.66 -25.12
N VAL A 19 14.15 -13.15 -25.96
CA VAL A 19 13.08 -12.25 -25.51
C VAL A 19 12.02 -12.98 -24.66
N LEU A 20 11.78 -14.26 -24.93
CA LEU A 20 10.79 -15.05 -24.18
C LEU A 20 11.29 -15.51 -22.79
N VAL A 21 12.60 -15.60 -22.58
CA VAL A 21 13.19 -15.98 -21.28
C VAL A 21 13.24 -14.79 -20.29
N GLY A 22 13.08 -13.54 -20.78
CA GLY A 22 13.14 -12.32 -19.96
C GLY A 22 11.92 -12.05 -19.07
N CYS A 23 10.83 -12.80 -19.18
CA CYS A 23 9.62 -12.66 -18.35
C CYS A 23 9.50 -13.78 -17.33
N GLN A 24 10.56 -14.08 -16.59
CA GLN A 24 10.38 -14.76 -15.31
C GLN A 24 9.91 -13.70 -14.32
N GLY A 25 8.61 -13.77 -14.00
CA GLY A 25 7.97 -12.91 -13.03
C GLY A 25 8.79 -12.90 -11.74
N SER A 26 9.07 -11.70 -11.25
CA SER A 26 9.50 -11.51 -9.87
C SER A 26 8.57 -12.36 -9.01
N SER A 27 9.12 -13.32 -8.28
CA SER A 27 8.37 -13.99 -7.22
C SER A 27 7.88 -12.84 -6.33
N ASP A 28 6.60 -12.55 -6.37
CA ASP A 28 5.97 -11.66 -5.41
C ASP A 28 6.31 -12.24 -4.04
N LYS A 29 7.35 -11.70 -3.41
CA LYS A 29 7.61 -11.97 -2.00
C LYS A 29 6.36 -11.49 -1.30
N GLU A 30 5.56 -12.43 -0.88
CA GLU A 30 4.29 -12.17 -0.26
C GLU A 30 4.56 -11.31 0.98
N THR A 31 4.29 -10.00 0.88
CA THR A 31 4.42 -9.08 2.01
C THR A 31 3.46 -9.55 3.09
N PRO A 32 3.92 -9.86 4.30
CA PRO A 32 3.03 -10.26 5.37
C PRO A 32 2.02 -9.15 5.65
N PRO A 33 0.82 -9.48 6.15
CA PRO A 33 -0.14 -8.48 6.58
C PRO A 33 0.46 -7.61 7.69
N VAL A 34 0.01 -6.36 7.77
CA VAL A 34 0.40 -5.46 8.86
C VAL A 34 -0.33 -5.91 10.14
N GLU A 35 0.40 -6.52 11.05
CA GLU A 35 -0.11 -6.93 12.37
C GLU A 35 0.29 -5.90 13.42
N LEU A 36 -0.68 -5.39 14.16
CA LEU A 36 -0.48 -4.40 15.21
C LEU A 36 -1.15 -4.87 16.50
N PRO A 37 -0.51 -4.68 17.68
CA PRO A 37 -1.02 -5.14 18.97
C PRO A 37 -2.24 -4.30 19.41
N GLN A 38 -3.43 -4.71 19.02
CA GLN A 38 -4.68 -3.96 19.25
C GLN A 38 -5.02 -3.79 20.73
N GLU A 39 -4.46 -4.62 21.62
CA GLU A 39 -4.58 -4.51 23.07
C GLU A 39 -3.91 -3.25 23.64
N LEU A 40 -2.98 -2.66 22.89
CA LEU A 40 -2.28 -1.43 23.27
C LEU A 40 -2.96 -0.16 22.76
N PHE A 41 -3.97 -0.29 21.89
CA PHE A 41 -4.64 0.85 21.26
C PHE A 41 -5.46 1.66 22.25
N ARG A 42 -5.56 2.97 22.01
CA ARG A 42 -6.44 3.90 22.71
C ARG A 42 -7.20 4.78 21.73
N ASP A 43 -8.36 5.24 22.14
CA ASP A 43 -9.12 6.26 21.42
C ASP A 43 -8.23 7.50 21.20
N GLY A 44 -8.19 8.01 19.97
CA GLY A 44 -7.39 9.17 19.60
C GLY A 44 -5.94 8.87 19.23
N ASP A 45 -5.47 7.61 19.31
CA ASP A 45 -4.18 7.24 18.73
C ASP A 45 -4.20 7.50 17.22
N ILE A 46 -3.04 7.88 16.67
CA ILE A 46 -2.87 8.14 15.25
C ILE A 46 -2.37 6.88 14.56
N ALA A 47 -3.15 6.39 13.60
CA ALA A 47 -2.77 5.30 12.73
C ALA A 47 -2.06 5.82 11.48
N PHE A 48 -0.93 5.23 11.13
CA PHE A 48 -0.17 5.52 9.93
C PHE A 48 -0.09 4.28 9.05
N ARG A 49 -0.24 4.43 7.73
CA ARG A 49 0.04 3.35 6.79
C ARG A 49 0.91 3.84 5.63
N ARG A 50 1.77 2.94 5.13
CA ARG A 50 2.41 3.08 3.83
C ARG A 50 1.51 2.41 2.79
N GLY A 51 0.84 3.21 1.99
CA GLY A 51 -0.09 2.70 0.98
C GLY A 51 0.62 2.13 -0.25
N THR A 52 -0.15 1.38 -1.06
CA THR A 52 0.32 0.72 -2.28
C THR A 52 0.02 1.52 -3.54
N GLY A 53 -0.95 2.44 -3.50
CA GLY A 53 -1.47 3.17 -4.65
C GLY A 53 -0.53 4.25 -5.20
N ILE A 54 -0.92 4.84 -6.34
CA ILE A 54 -0.15 5.90 -7.03
C ILE A 54 -0.03 7.13 -6.13
N THR A 55 -1.11 7.58 -5.49
CA THR A 55 -1.11 8.71 -4.57
C THR A 55 -0.09 8.51 -3.44
N SER A 56 -0.01 7.31 -2.88
CA SER A 56 0.98 6.97 -1.85
C SER A 56 2.41 7.12 -2.35
N ARG A 57 2.69 6.72 -3.59
CA ARG A 57 4.03 6.88 -4.19
C ARG A 57 4.38 8.36 -4.39
N VAL A 58 3.42 9.19 -4.80
CA VAL A 58 3.62 10.63 -4.95
C VAL A 58 3.93 11.28 -3.60
N VAL A 59 3.16 10.96 -2.56
CA VAL A 59 3.39 11.47 -1.19
C VAL A 59 4.78 11.07 -0.70
N LEU A 60 5.17 9.80 -0.82
CA LEU A 60 6.47 9.31 -0.39
C LEU A 60 7.64 9.88 -1.21
N ALA A 61 7.42 10.21 -2.48
CA ALA A 61 8.43 10.88 -3.30
C ALA A 61 8.63 12.35 -2.92
N ALA A 62 7.55 13.02 -2.46
CA ALA A 62 7.61 14.40 -1.99
C ALA A 62 8.21 14.50 -0.59
N ASP A 63 7.89 13.54 0.29
CA ASP A 63 8.42 13.41 1.65
C ASP A 63 9.62 12.44 1.65
N ARG A 64 10.81 12.99 1.46
CA ARG A 64 12.05 12.21 1.27
C ARG A 64 12.42 11.34 2.46
N GLU A 65 11.96 11.66 3.66
CA GLU A 65 12.24 10.95 4.92
C GLU A 65 11.03 10.21 5.46
N GLY A 66 9.86 10.40 4.86
CA GLY A 66 8.59 9.81 5.29
C GLY A 66 8.51 8.32 5.05
N ALA A 67 8.12 7.58 6.08
CA ALA A 67 7.86 6.14 5.99
C ALA A 67 6.42 5.81 5.61
N TYR A 68 5.50 6.78 5.76
CA TYR A 68 4.06 6.60 5.65
C TYR A 68 3.46 7.61 4.67
N SER A 69 2.40 7.23 3.99
CA SER A 69 1.73 8.05 2.99
C SER A 69 0.29 8.41 3.37
N HIS A 70 -0.21 7.85 4.46
CA HIS A 70 -1.59 8.04 4.88
C HIS A 70 -1.73 7.93 6.39
N THR A 71 -2.70 8.66 6.96
CA THR A 71 -2.97 8.70 8.39
C THR A 71 -4.47 8.69 8.68
N GLY A 72 -4.83 8.21 9.87
CA GLY A 72 -6.17 8.25 10.43
C GLY A 72 -6.14 8.28 11.95
N ILE A 73 -7.29 8.36 12.58
CA ILE A 73 -7.46 8.41 14.03
C ILE A 73 -8.18 7.14 14.49
N LEU A 74 -7.64 6.47 15.49
CA LEU A 74 -8.27 5.29 16.09
C LEU A 74 -9.48 5.66 16.94
N LYS A 75 -10.55 4.87 16.79
CA LYS A 75 -11.77 4.97 17.56
C LYS A 75 -12.29 3.57 17.93
N LYS A 76 -12.56 3.34 19.21
CA LYS A 76 -13.25 2.12 19.65
C LYS A 76 -14.76 2.33 19.63
N LYS A 77 -15.49 1.40 19.03
CA LYS A 77 -16.96 1.40 18.98
C LYS A 77 -17.48 -0.03 19.11
N ALA A 78 -18.36 -0.26 20.09
CA ALA A 78 -18.95 -1.58 20.34
C ALA A 78 -17.91 -2.73 20.44
N GLY A 79 -16.78 -2.49 21.08
CA GLY A 79 -15.71 -3.48 21.24
C GLY A 79 -14.74 -3.61 20.05
N GLN A 80 -15.07 -3.07 18.88
CA GLN A 80 -14.28 -3.11 17.65
C GLN A 80 -13.46 -1.83 17.49
N TRP A 81 -12.24 -1.95 16.94
CA TRP A 81 -11.40 -0.81 16.55
C TRP A 81 -11.65 -0.37 15.13
N TYR A 82 -11.76 0.94 14.94
CA TYR A 82 -11.94 1.62 13.67
C TYR A 82 -10.86 2.67 13.47
N VAL A 83 -10.60 3.00 12.20
CA VAL A 83 -9.80 4.15 11.79
C VAL A 83 -10.72 5.14 11.09
N ILE A 84 -10.71 6.38 11.56
CA ILE A 84 -11.40 7.51 10.91
C ILE A 84 -10.36 8.22 10.06
N HIS A 85 -10.55 8.28 8.76
CA HIS A 85 -9.60 8.85 7.82
C HIS A 85 -10.29 9.45 6.58
N ALA A 86 -9.53 10.20 5.79
CA ALA A 86 -9.98 10.75 4.52
C ALA A 86 -8.99 10.38 3.41
N VAL A 87 -9.45 9.65 2.40
CA VAL A 87 -8.65 9.26 1.24
C VAL A 87 -9.45 9.56 -0.03
N PRO A 88 -9.01 10.53 -0.83
CA PRO A 88 -9.57 10.72 -2.16
C PRO A 88 -9.18 9.55 -3.07
N GLY A 89 -10.12 9.12 -3.91
CA GLY A 89 -9.87 8.08 -4.91
C GLY A 89 -9.77 6.64 -4.40
N GLU A 90 -10.20 6.35 -3.19
CA GLU A 90 -10.43 4.97 -2.69
C GLU A 90 -11.96 4.74 -2.53
N PRO A 91 -12.71 4.54 -3.62
CA PRO A 91 -14.15 4.30 -3.54
C PRO A 91 -14.46 2.93 -2.93
N ASP A 92 -15.45 2.88 -2.03
CA ASP A 92 -15.98 1.63 -1.49
C ASP A 92 -17.01 1.00 -2.44
N PHE A 93 -17.64 1.84 -3.30
CA PHE A 93 -18.60 1.43 -4.31
C PHE A 93 -18.53 2.39 -5.51
N LYS A 94 -19.22 2.04 -6.61
CA LYS A 94 -19.28 2.88 -7.81
C LYS A 94 -19.88 4.25 -7.47
N ASP A 95 -19.22 5.31 -7.92
CA ASP A 95 -19.62 6.72 -7.68
C ASP A 95 -19.59 7.14 -6.20
N ASP A 96 -18.81 6.45 -5.36
CA ASP A 96 -18.57 6.83 -3.98
C ASP A 96 -17.84 8.18 -3.90
N PRO A 97 -18.41 9.22 -3.28
CA PRO A 97 -17.77 10.51 -3.18
C PRO A 97 -16.56 10.45 -2.23
N ASP A 98 -15.57 11.30 -2.50
CA ASP A 98 -14.47 11.52 -1.57
C ASP A 98 -15.03 12.08 -0.26
N ARG A 99 -14.77 11.38 0.84
CA ARG A 99 -15.30 11.71 2.17
C ARG A 99 -14.41 11.18 3.28
N VAL A 100 -14.70 11.65 4.49
CA VAL A 100 -14.19 11.00 5.70
C VAL A 100 -14.88 9.64 5.86
N LYS A 101 -14.09 8.60 6.03
CA LYS A 101 -14.52 7.21 6.19
C LYS A 101 -14.22 6.72 7.60
N MET A 102 -14.98 5.74 8.05
CA MET A 102 -14.71 4.97 9.25
C MET A 102 -14.72 3.50 8.86
N GLU A 103 -13.56 2.89 8.80
CA GLU A 103 -13.41 1.46 8.50
C GLU A 103 -12.67 0.73 9.62
N THR A 104 -12.81 -0.59 9.71
CA THR A 104 -12.12 -1.34 10.75
C THR A 104 -10.61 -1.29 10.57
N VAL A 105 -9.85 -1.52 11.63
CA VAL A 105 -8.38 -1.54 11.58
C VAL A 105 -7.89 -2.58 10.56
N GLU A 106 -8.54 -3.74 10.49
CA GLU A 106 -8.20 -4.81 9.55
C GLU A 106 -8.36 -4.38 8.10
N VAL A 107 -9.44 -3.62 7.78
CA VAL A 107 -9.70 -3.09 6.44
C VAL A 107 -8.72 -1.96 6.11
N PHE A 108 -8.42 -1.09 7.08
CA PHE A 108 -7.45 -0.01 6.89
C PHE A 108 -6.05 -0.52 6.59
N PHE A 109 -5.62 -1.61 7.26
CA PHE A 109 -4.30 -2.22 7.09
C PHE A 109 -4.31 -3.46 6.20
N GLU A 110 -5.39 -3.72 5.45
CA GLU A 110 -5.40 -4.88 4.56
C GLU A 110 -4.24 -4.84 3.55
N LYS A 111 -3.71 -6.00 3.20
CA LYS A 111 -2.53 -6.19 2.37
C LYS A 111 -2.55 -5.42 1.04
N ARG A 112 -3.70 -5.32 0.39
CA ARG A 112 -3.84 -4.56 -0.86
C ARG A 112 -3.75 -3.04 -0.66
N LYS A 113 -3.99 -2.52 0.56
CA LYS A 113 -3.96 -1.09 0.89
C LYS A 113 -2.69 -0.67 1.62
N ALA A 114 -2.04 -1.58 2.37
CA ALA A 114 -0.92 -1.26 3.24
C ALA A 114 0.22 -2.28 3.14
N VAL A 115 1.44 -1.80 3.00
CA VAL A 115 2.67 -2.62 3.08
C VAL A 115 3.40 -2.44 4.40
N ASN A 116 3.07 -1.38 5.15
CA ASN A 116 3.62 -1.10 6.47
C ASN A 116 2.64 -0.22 7.25
N GLY A 117 2.68 -0.29 8.58
CA GLY A 117 1.85 0.51 9.47
C GLY A 117 2.47 0.77 10.82
N ALA A 118 1.99 1.82 11.48
CA ALA A 118 2.34 2.16 12.85
C ALA A 118 1.19 2.83 13.56
N ILE A 119 1.22 2.78 14.88
CA ILE A 119 0.33 3.55 15.76
C ILE A 119 1.20 4.46 16.62
N MET A 120 0.81 5.73 16.67
CA MET A 120 1.49 6.74 17.50
C MET A 120 0.49 7.33 18.49
N ARG A 121 0.93 7.52 19.71
CA ARG A 121 0.17 8.23 20.75
C ARG A 121 0.79 9.60 20.97
N VAL A 122 -0.04 10.63 20.94
CA VAL A 122 0.35 11.96 21.40
C VAL A 122 0.33 11.90 22.93
N SER A 123 1.51 11.98 23.55
CA SER A 123 1.68 12.03 24.99
C SER A 123 2.12 13.43 25.39
N GLY A 124 1.47 14.03 26.37
CA GLY A 124 1.87 15.31 26.96
C GLY A 124 0.70 16.24 27.25
N ASP A 125 0.87 17.16 28.19
CA ASP A 125 -0.09 18.19 28.62
C ASP A 125 -0.28 19.31 27.57
N SER A 126 0.27 19.15 26.38
CA SER A 126 0.27 20.12 25.29
C SER A 126 -0.91 19.98 24.33
N VAL A 127 -1.92 19.19 24.67
CA VAL A 127 -3.20 19.28 23.97
C VAL A 127 -3.81 20.61 24.35
N ALA A 128 -3.83 21.51 23.39
CA ALA A 128 -4.24 22.90 23.48
C ALA A 128 -5.31 23.21 24.53
N ARG A 129 -5.00 24.15 25.35
CA ARG A 129 -5.97 24.93 26.09
C ARG A 129 -6.67 25.88 25.11
#